data_f945c360c1f1f30b07fb9723fe7e00d1
#
_entry.id   f945c360c1f1f30b07fb9723fe7e00d1
#
_cell.length_a   1.000
_cell.length_b   1.000
_cell.length_c   1.000
_cell.angle_alpha   90.00
_cell.angle_beta   90.00
_cell.angle_gamma   90.00
#
_symmetry.space_group_name_H-M   'P 1'
#
loop_
_entity.id
_entity.type
_entity.pdbx_description
1 polymer ?
#
loop_
_entity_poly.entity_id
_entity_poly.type
_entity_poly.pdbx_seq_one_letter_code
_entity_poly.pdbx_strand_id
1 'polypeptide(L)'
;MSFVVMDPDPLKRVEMAIEDIRAGKMVILVDDEDRENEGDLTMAAEAVTPEAINFMATHGRGLICLTLTEERVDQLSLPMMATHNKSPYETAFTVSIEAREGVSTGISAADRAHTIKVAIDPTKGHGDIVVPGHVFPLRARDGGTLVRTGQTEGSVDLARLAGRHPSGVICEIMNEDGTMARLPDLERFGAEHQIRIVAVADIIRWRLRNETLVKCKLDAPVRVPGLGDFRCKVYEELTGSGMHMVLTRGDVGNGAPVLTRVQAYNPSGDVFGAMSCDTRGQLDGALAAIAEADHGVLLYMHIGGEDTGALLSRIQSTLQPPETDPSEPTVTSQGRGLRHLGVGAQILADMGVKRMRLMTNNPRKIVGLEGYGIEVSERVPLAVPMDDDNASYLRARRVHLGHILPDIEAT
;
A
#
# COMPACT_ATOMS: atom_id res chain seq x y z
N MET A 1 -11.57 11.61 -30.84
CA MET A 1 -11.68 10.52 -29.82
C MET A 1 -12.49 11.10 -28.66
N SER A 2 -13.49 10.37 -28.15
CA SER A 2 -14.23 10.79 -26.95
C SER A 2 -13.26 10.79 -25.75
N PHE A 3 -13.42 11.74 -24.84
CA PHE A 3 -12.64 11.81 -23.61
C PHE A 3 -12.97 10.60 -22.71
N VAL A 4 -11.95 9.88 -22.27
CA VAL A 4 -12.11 8.72 -21.38
C VAL A 4 -11.86 9.18 -19.96
N VAL A 5 -12.90 9.19 -19.14
CA VAL A 5 -12.84 9.61 -17.73
C VAL A 5 -12.07 8.58 -16.90
N MET A 6 -12.41 7.30 -17.07
CA MET A 6 -11.78 6.18 -16.36
C MET A 6 -11.53 5.03 -17.34
N ASP A 7 -10.26 4.77 -17.66
CA ASP A 7 -9.89 3.64 -18.52
C ASP A 7 -10.11 2.31 -17.77
N PRO A 8 -10.60 1.25 -18.43
CA PRO A 8 -10.78 -0.05 -17.76
C PRO A 8 -9.49 -0.69 -17.28
N ASP A 9 -8.33 -0.38 -17.90
CA ASP A 9 -7.03 -0.88 -17.47
C ASP A 9 -6.43 -0.01 -16.34
N PRO A 10 -6.24 -0.58 -15.14
CA PRO A 10 -5.68 0.13 -13.99
C PRO A 10 -4.30 0.76 -14.25
N LEU A 11 -3.44 0.07 -14.97
CA LEU A 11 -2.08 0.58 -15.24
C LEU A 11 -2.12 1.76 -16.20
N LYS A 12 -2.97 1.67 -17.21
CA LYS A 12 -3.16 2.76 -18.18
C LYS A 12 -3.81 3.98 -17.53
N ARG A 13 -4.72 3.81 -16.55
CA ARG A 13 -5.24 4.94 -15.75
C ARG A 13 -4.11 5.73 -15.12
N VAL A 14 -3.14 5.05 -14.51
CA VAL A 14 -1.98 5.70 -13.87
C VAL A 14 -1.08 6.39 -14.90
N GLU A 15 -0.79 5.75 -16.02
CA GLU A 15 0.02 6.35 -17.10
C GLU A 15 -0.63 7.65 -17.61
N MET A 16 -1.93 7.62 -17.87
CA MET A 16 -2.71 8.80 -18.30
C MET A 16 -2.74 9.89 -17.22
N ALA A 17 -2.89 9.50 -15.94
CA ALA A 17 -2.86 10.45 -14.81
C ALA A 17 -1.46 11.10 -14.67
N ILE A 18 -0.39 10.34 -14.81
CA ILE A 18 0.99 10.85 -14.82
C ILE A 18 1.19 11.89 -15.94
N GLU A 19 0.66 11.61 -17.14
CA GLU A 19 0.73 12.55 -18.27
C GLU A 19 -0.04 13.84 -17.98
N ASP A 20 -1.25 13.75 -17.41
CA ASP A 20 -2.05 14.93 -17.07
C ASP A 20 -1.37 15.76 -15.97
N ILE A 21 -0.87 15.13 -14.89
CA ILE A 21 -0.12 15.81 -13.82
C ILE A 21 1.16 16.47 -14.38
N ARG A 22 1.88 15.78 -15.28
CA ARG A 22 3.06 16.33 -15.97
C ARG A 22 2.71 17.55 -16.82
N ALA A 23 1.55 17.55 -17.44
CA ALA A 23 1.04 18.67 -18.22
C ALA A 23 0.45 19.81 -17.35
N GLY A 24 0.49 19.70 -16.02
CA GLY A 24 -0.05 20.69 -15.09
C GLY A 24 -1.57 20.66 -14.95
N LYS A 25 -2.22 19.56 -15.39
CA LYS A 25 -3.66 19.36 -15.28
C LYS A 25 -4.02 18.71 -13.95
N MET A 26 -5.30 18.78 -13.62
CA MET A 26 -5.90 18.03 -12.49
C MET A 26 -6.30 16.63 -12.91
N VAL A 27 -6.32 15.73 -11.93
CA VAL A 27 -6.98 14.43 -11.96
C VAL A 27 -7.90 14.31 -10.76
N ILE A 28 -8.85 13.38 -10.78
CA ILE A 28 -9.62 12.95 -9.62
C ILE A 28 -8.93 11.73 -9.04
N LEU A 29 -8.45 11.83 -7.82
CA LEU A 29 -7.82 10.73 -7.10
C LEU A 29 -8.82 10.15 -6.12
N VAL A 30 -9.20 8.86 -6.31
CA VAL A 30 -10.15 8.16 -5.45
C VAL A 30 -9.42 7.16 -4.55
N ASP A 31 -9.86 7.04 -3.31
CA ASP A 31 -9.41 6.00 -2.40
C ASP A 31 -10.34 4.78 -2.39
N ASP A 32 -10.09 3.85 -1.48
CA ASP A 32 -10.85 2.59 -1.39
C ASP A 32 -12.25 2.84 -0.80
N GLU A 33 -13.25 2.07 -1.27
CA GLU A 33 -14.62 2.10 -0.75
C GLU A 33 -14.68 1.77 0.76
N ASP A 34 -13.76 0.93 1.23
CA ASP A 34 -13.64 0.54 2.64
C ASP A 34 -12.88 1.59 3.49
N ARG A 35 -12.39 2.69 2.90
CA ARG A 35 -11.67 3.76 3.61
C ARG A 35 -12.56 5.01 3.76
N GLU A 36 -12.28 6.10 3.07
CA GLU A 36 -13.12 7.32 3.07
C GLU A 36 -14.17 7.26 1.96
N ASN A 37 -13.87 6.50 0.90
CA ASN A 37 -14.69 6.38 -0.31
C ASN A 37 -14.98 7.75 -0.92
N GLU A 38 -13.93 8.56 -1.07
CA GLU A 38 -13.99 9.95 -1.54
C GLU A 38 -13.12 10.16 -2.78
N GLY A 39 -13.36 11.25 -3.47
CA GLY A 39 -12.55 11.68 -4.60
C GLY A 39 -12.07 13.11 -4.43
N ASP A 40 -10.76 13.31 -4.62
CA ASP A 40 -10.12 14.60 -4.53
C ASP A 40 -9.69 15.11 -5.90
N LEU A 41 -10.00 16.37 -6.21
CA LEU A 41 -9.27 17.11 -7.23
C LEU A 41 -7.81 17.18 -6.82
N THR A 42 -6.93 16.68 -7.66
CA THR A 42 -5.50 16.54 -7.36
C THR A 42 -4.65 17.09 -8.48
N MET A 43 -3.64 17.91 -8.16
CA MET A 43 -2.64 18.38 -9.12
C MET A 43 -1.27 18.50 -8.47
N ALA A 44 -0.20 18.53 -9.27
CA ALA A 44 1.13 18.86 -8.76
C ALA A 44 1.15 20.30 -8.22
N ALA A 45 1.66 20.49 -6.99
CA ALA A 45 1.71 21.81 -6.36
C ALA A 45 2.59 22.82 -7.15
N GLU A 46 3.61 22.31 -7.86
CA GLU A 46 4.46 23.11 -8.75
C GLU A 46 3.67 23.80 -9.88
N ALA A 47 2.59 23.18 -10.35
CA ALA A 47 1.76 23.69 -11.43
C ALA A 47 0.56 24.53 -10.95
N VAL A 48 0.43 24.78 -9.64
CA VAL A 48 -0.72 25.52 -9.08
C VAL A 48 -0.79 26.95 -9.62
N THR A 49 -2.02 27.38 -9.92
CA THR A 49 -2.34 28.76 -10.34
C THR A 49 -3.54 29.29 -9.56
N PRO A 50 -3.79 30.61 -9.53
CA PRO A 50 -5.01 31.15 -8.93
C PRO A 50 -6.28 30.58 -9.53
N GLU A 51 -6.31 30.32 -10.83
CA GLU A 51 -7.46 29.71 -11.54
C GLU A 51 -7.71 28.29 -11.06
N ALA A 52 -6.64 27.51 -10.83
CA ALA A 52 -6.74 26.14 -10.30
C ALA A 52 -7.32 26.15 -8.87
N ILE A 53 -6.84 27.02 -8.00
CA ILE A 53 -7.38 27.19 -6.64
C ILE A 53 -8.83 27.63 -6.69
N ASN A 54 -9.18 28.57 -7.57
CA ASN A 54 -10.57 29.01 -7.73
C ASN A 54 -11.47 27.88 -8.25
N PHE A 55 -10.98 27.05 -9.17
CA PHE A 55 -11.70 25.88 -9.67
C PHE A 55 -11.98 24.88 -8.52
N MET A 56 -10.96 24.55 -7.72
CA MET A 56 -11.10 23.67 -6.56
C MET A 56 -12.12 24.22 -5.55
N ALA A 57 -12.04 25.51 -5.23
CA ALA A 57 -12.96 26.14 -4.28
C ALA A 57 -14.40 26.18 -4.80
N THR A 58 -14.60 26.41 -6.11
CA THR A 58 -15.94 26.56 -6.72
C THR A 58 -16.60 25.21 -6.98
N HIS A 59 -15.86 24.27 -7.55
CA HIS A 59 -16.39 23.00 -8.04
C HIS A 59 -16.09 21.83 -7.10
N GLY A 60 -14.92 21.78 -6.46
CA GLY A 60 -14.61 20.79 -5.43
C GLY A 60 -15.38 21.03 -4.15
N ARG A 61 -15.38 22.27 -3.66
CA ARG A 61 -16.06 22.74 -2.42
C ARG A 61 -15.46 22.17 -1.13
N GLY A 62 -14.45 21.31 -1.21
CA GLY A 62 -13.73 20.72 -0.08
C GLY A 62 -12.67 21.65 0.51
N LEU A 63 -11.87 21.12 1.42
CA LEU A 63 -10.75 21.82 2.03
C LEU A 63 -9.52 21.74 1.11
N ILE A 64 -9.03 22.90 0.64
CA ILE A 64 -7.82 22.92 -0.18
C ILE A 64 -6.61 22.68 0.70
N CYS A 65 -5.94 21.54 0.50
CA CYS A 65 -4.79 21.09 1.25
C CYS A 65 -3.54 21.00 0.37
N LEU A 66 -2.36 21.24 1.00
CA LEU A 66 -1.06 21.10 0.38
C LEU A 66 -0.37 19.84 0.92
N THR A 67 -0.18 18.81 0.10
CA THR A 67 0.53 17.61 0.51
C THR A 67 2.04 17.78 0.33
N LEU A 68 2.80 17.50 1.36
CA LEU A 68 4.26 17.65 1.41
C LEU A 68 4.91 16.36 1.90
N THR A 69 6.15 16.12 1.46
CA THR A 69 6.99 15.06 2.03
C THR A 69 7.34 15.37 3.49
N GLU A 70 7.68 14.33 4.27
CA GLU A 70 8.16 14.51 5.65
C GLU A 70 9.36 15.45 5.70
N GLU A 71 10.33 15.27 4.80
CA GLU A 71 11.51 16.12 4.68
C GLU A 71 11.13 17.60 4.50
N ARG A 72 10.16 17.90 3.63
CA ARG A 72 9.76 19.30 3.37
C ARG A 72 9.04 19.91 4.57
N VAL A 73 8.19 19.16 5.24
CA VAL A 73 7.53 19.58 6.50
C VAL A 73 8.57 19.93 7.56
N ASP A 74 9.62 19.09 7.70
CA ASP A 74 10.70 19.30 8.67
C ASP A 74 11.56 20.53 8.30
N GLN A 75 11.90 20.74 7.01
CA GLN A 75 12.61 21.94 6.54
C GLN A 75 11.85 23.24 6.82
N LEU A 76 10.52 23.22 6.69
CA LEU A 76 9.65 24.34 7.03
C LEU A 76 9.38 24.44 8.53
N SER A 77 9.85 23.47 9.34
CA SER A 77 9.65 23.39 10.80
C SER A 77 8.16 23.47 11.19
N LEU A 78 7.29 22.79 10.45
CA LEU A 78 5.85 22.78 10.69
C LEU A 78 5.48 21.77 11.78
N PRO A 79 4.98 22.21 12.94
CA PRO A 79 4.46 21.29 13.95
C PRO A 79 3.14 20.64 13.46
N MET A 80 2.89 19.44 13.95
CA MET A 80 1.59 18.80 13.75
C MET A 80 0.49 19.61 14.44
N MET A 81 -0.69 19.69 13.82
CA MET A 81 -1.83 20.43 14.33
C MET A 81 -2.33 19.87 15.67
N ALA A 82 -2.21 18.57 15.88
CA ALA A 82 -2.60 17.88 17.11
C ALA A 82 -1.43 17.05 17.65
N THR A 83 -1.16 17.16 18.96
CA THR A 83 -0.15 16.35 19.65
C THR A 83 -0.52 14.87 19.65
N HIS A 84 -1.83 14.58 19.75
CA HIS A 84 -2.39 13.24 19.67
C HIS A 84 -3.48 13.24 18.59
N ASN A 85 -3.16 12.69 17.43
CA ASN A 85 -4.14 12.54 16.36
C ASN A 85 -5.13 11.42 16.74
N LYS A 86 -6.43 11.77 16.79
CA LYS A 86 -7.53 10.85 17.09
C LYS A 86 -8.48 10.67 15.89
N SER A 87 -8.11 11.19 14.71
CA SER A 87 -8.94 11.01 13.52
C SER A 87 -8.93 9.52 13.09
N PRO A 88 -10.05 8.98 12.61
CA PRO A 88 -10.14 7.57 12.24
C PRO A 88 -9.08 7.12 11.22
N TYR A 89 -8.69 8.01 10.32
CA TYR A 89 -7.75 7.75 9.23
C TYR A 89 -6.37 8.38 9.45
N GLU A 90 -6.13 8.95 10.65
CA GLU A 90 -4.85 9.54 11.06
C GLU A 90 -4.28 10.57 10.07
N THR A 91 -5.15 11.35 9.41
CA THR A 91 -4.73 12.39 8.46
C THR A 91 -3.79 13.38 9.15
N ALA A 92 -2.58 13.49 8.62
CA ALA A 92 -1.46 14.15 9.29
C ALA A 92 -1.43 15.66 9.00
N PHE A 93 -2.42 16.39 9.50
CA PHE A 93 -2.47 17.84 9.43
C PHE A 93 -1.32 18.48 10.23
N THR A 94 -0.60 19.39 9.59
CA THR A 94 0.25 20.36 10.28
C THR A 94 -0.53 21.63 10.60
N VAL A 95 0.05 22.58 11.33
CA VAL A 95 -0.53 23.92 11.45
C VAL A 95 -0.71 24.55 10.07
N SER A 96 -1.78 25.33 9.89
CA SER A 96 -2.02 26.07 8.64
C SER A 96 -0.97 27.17 8.45
N ILE A 97 -0.67 27.48 7.18
CA ILE A 97 0.41 28.39 6.80
C ILE A 97 -0.06 29.53 5.92
N GLU A 98 0.75 30.60 5.89
CA GLU A 98 0.65 31.71 4.95
C GLU A 98 2.06 32.11 4.49
N ALA A 99 2.22 32.59 3.24
CA ALA A 99 3.46 33.20 2.83
C ALA A 99 3.68 34.50 3.67
N ARG A 100 4.92 34.72 4.13
CA ARG A 100 5.25 35.92 4.91
C ARG A 100 5.07 37.21 4.11
N GLU A 101 5.36 37.14 2.81
CA GLU A 101 5.33 38.26 1.89
C GLU A 101 4.55 37.92 0.61
N GLY A 102 4.03 38.91 -0.08
CA GLY A 102 3.35 38.73 -1.36
C GLY A 102 1.89 38.32 -1.27
N VAL A 103 1.29 38.33 -0.09
CA VAL A 103 -0.13 38.05 0.15
C VAL A 103 -0.85 39.28 0.72
N SER A 104 -2.17 39.33 0.54
CA SER A 104 -3.04 40.34 1.13
C SER A 104 -3.63 39.85 2.46
N THR A 105 -4.83 39.28 2.41
CA THR A 105 -5.49 38.65 3.59
C THR A 105 -5.28 37.14 3.66
N GLY A 106 -4.64 36.54 2.66
CA GLY A 106 -4.29 35.14 2.59
C GLY A 106 -5.33 34.19 1.99
N ILE A 107 -6.62 34.52 2.09
CA ILE A 107 -7.72 33.62 1.67
C ILE A 107 -7.99 33.62 0.18
N SER A 108 -7.59 34.68 -0.58
CA SER A 108 -7.87 34.73 -2.01
C SER A 108 -7.21 33.58 -2.77
N ALA A 109 -7.75 33.22 -3.94
CA ALA A 109 -7.16 32.18 -4.77
C ALA A 109 -5.69 32.50 -5.14
N ALA A 110 -5.39 33.78 -5.38
CA ALA A 110 -4.05 34.25 -5.67
C ALA A 110 -3.11 34.11 -4.47
N ASP A 111 -3.55 34.51 -3.26
CA ASP A 111 -2.75 34.41 -2.04
C ASP A 111 -2.45 32.95 -1.69
N ARG A 112 -3.45 32.06 -1.78
CA ARG A 112 -3.25 30.61 -1.52
C ARG A 112 -2.31 29.97 -2.54
N ALA A 113 -2.46 30.28 -3.83
CA ALA A 113 -1.55 29.79 -4.88
C ALA A 113 -0.11 30.29 -4.65
N HIS A 114 0.05 31.55 -4.22
CA HIS A 114 1.36 32.12 -3.87
C HIS A 114 1.96 31.43 -2.64
N THR A 115 1.18 31.23 -1.59
CA THR A 115 1.61 30.53 -0.36
C THR A 115 2.08 29.10 -0.67
N ILE A 116 1.34 28.36 -1.52
CA ILE A 116 1.74 27.02 -1.97
C ILE A 116 3.08 27.06 -2.67
N LYS A 117 3.29 28.00 -3.61
CA LYS A 117 4.56 28.14 -4.33
C LYS A 117 5.72 28.45 -3.42
N VAL A 118 5.54 29.33 -2.43
CA VAL A 118 6.57 29.63 -1.41
C VAL A 118 6.87 28.37 -0.57
N ALA A 119 5.83 27.65 -0.17
CA ALA A 119 6.00 26.46 0.68
C ALA A 119 6.74 25.30 -0.02
N ILE A 120 6.65 25.16 -1.34
CA ILE A 120 7.36 24.10 -2.10
C ILE A 120 8.72 24.52 -2.65
N ASP A 121 9.04 25.81 -2.65
CA ASP A 121 10.32 26.34 -3.19
C ASP A 121 11.49 25.84 -2.32
N PRO A 122 12.44 25.06 -2.87
CA PRO A 122 13.55 24.51 -2.09
C PRO A 122 14.51 25.57 -1.55
N THR A 123 14.47 26.79 -2.11
CA THR A 123 15.29 27.94 -1.64
C THR A 123 14.68 28.67 -0.45
N LYS A 124 13.41 28.36 -0.12
CA LYS A 124 12.62 28.96 0.96
C LYS A 124 12.57 28.05 2.19
N GLY A 125 12.41 28.64 3.36
CA GLY A 125 12.38 27.93 4.64
C GLY A 125 11.36 28.48 5.62
N HIS A 126 11.51 28.09 6.88
CA HIS A 126 10.64 28.55 7.98
C HIS A 126 10.47 30.08 8.04
N GLY A 127 11.53 30.82 7.72
CA GLY A 127 11.49 32.29 7.72
C GLY A 127 10.60 32.93 6.65
N ASP A 128 10.23 32.20 5.60
CA ASP A 128 9.44 32.70 4.47
C ASP A 128 7.93 32.45 4.63
N ILE A 129 7.54 31.73 5.67
CA ILE A 129 6.13 31.43 6.00
C ILE A 129 5.78 31.95 7.39
N VAL A 130 4.50 32.13 7.64
CA VAL A 130 3.90 32.43 8.96
C VAL A 130 2.79 31.44 9.27
N VAL A 131 2.52 31.25 10.55
CA VAL A 131 1.45 30.39 11.07
C VAL A 131 0.63 31.18 12.09
N PRO A 132 -0.70 31.00 12.13
CA PRO A 132 -1.54 30.24 11.20
C PRO A 132 -1.75 30.97 9.86
N GLY A 133 -2.37 30.28 8.88
CA GLY A 133 -2.74 30.84 7.58
C GLY A 133 -3.92 30.12 6.95
N HIS A 134 -4.06 30.24 5.63
CA HIS A 134 -5.22 29.75 4.88
C HIS A 134 -4.91 28.57 3.95
N VAL A 135 -3.68 28.03 4.00
CA VAL A 135 -3.29 26.78 3.34
C VAL A 135 -3.01 25.73 4.41
N PHE A 136 -3.50 24.52 4.24
CA PHE A 136 -3.43 23.42 5.21
C PHE A 136 -2.45 22.35 4.72
N PRO A 137 -1.19 22.32 5.20
CA PRO A 137 -0.25 21.29 4.80
C PRO A 137 -0.59 19.95 5.46
N LEU A 138 -0.44 18.88 4.67
CA LEU A 138 -0.54 17.49 5.09
C LEU A 138 0.83 16.82 4.93
N ARG A 139 1.30 16.17 5.98
CA ARG A 139 2.57 15.41 5.98
C ARG A 139 2.31 14.02 5.39
N ALA A 140 2.77 13.77 4.17
CA ALA A 140 2.73 12.45 3.56
C ALA A 140 3.73 11.50 4.26
N ARG A 141 3.37 10.23 4.38
CA ARG A 141 4.28 9.19 4.91
C ARG A 141 5.38 8.88 3.90
N ASP A 142 6.61 8.71 4.38
CA ASP A 142 7.70 8.19 3.56
C ASP A 142 7.34 6.81 3.00
N GLY A 143 7.69 6.57 1.72
CA GLY A 143 7.21 5.39 0.98
C GLY A 143 5.87 5.59 0.27
N GLY A 144 5.15 6.69 0.53
CA GLY A 144 3.94 7.10 -0.20
C GLY A 144 2.79 6.10 -0.08
N THR A 145 2.07 5.87 -1.17
CA THR A 145 0.89 4.97 -1.23
C THR A 145 1.21 3.53 -0.82
N LEU A 146 2.47 3.12 -0.87
CA LEU A 146 2.89 1.79 -0.40
C LEU A 146 2.93 1.69 1.14
N VAL A 147 2.90 2.79 1.85
CA VAL A 147 2.88 2.84 3.33
C VAL A 147 1.50 3.23 3.85
N ARG A 148 0.89 4.28 3.28
CA ARG A 148 -0.46 4.71 3.63
C ARG A 148 -1.29 4.95 2.37
N THR A 149 -2.43 4.28 2.26
CA THR A 149 -3.27 4.22 1.05
C THR A 149 -4.25 5.40 0.97
N GLY A 150 -3.77 6.63 1.20
CA GLY A 150 -4.58 7.85 1.18
C GLY A 150 -4.28 8.78 0.01
N GLN A 151 -5.20 9.72 -0.24
CA GLN A 151 -5.07 10.75 -1.27
C GLN A 151 -3.83 11.64 -1.03
N THR A 152 -3.47 11.89 0.25
CA THR A 152 -2.25 12.61 0.64
C THR A 152 -1.01 12.00 -0.01
N GLU A 153 -0.80 10.70 0.20
CA GLU A 153 0.33 9.96 -0.36
C GLU A 153 0.20 9.80 -1.88
N GLY A 154 -1.01 9.56 -2.38
CA GLY A 154 -1.28 9.41 -3.80
C GLY A 154 -0.96 10.66 -4.61
N SER A 155 -1.25 11.84 -4.09
CA SER A 155 -0.93 13.11 -4.74
C SER A 155 0.57 13.38 -4.82
N VAL A 156 1.31 13.08 -3.75
CA VAL A 156 2.79 13.17 -3.72
C VAL A 156 3.41 12.16 -4.68
N ASP A 157 2.92 10.92 -4.70
CA ASP A 157 3.39 9.89 -5.63
C ASP A 157 3.15 10.27 -7.09
N LEU A 158 1.95 10.73 -7.44
CA LEU A 158 1.64 11.17 -8.81
C LEU A 158 2.54 12.33 -9.25
N ALA A 159 2.78 13.32 -8.38
CA ALA A 159 3.68 14.42 -8.69
C ALA A 159 5.12 13.90 -8.94
N ARG A 160 5.63 13.02 -8.07
CA ARG A 160 6.95 12.39 -8.20
C ARG A 160 7.05 11.56 -9.48
N LEU A 161 6.06 10.71 -9.78
CA LEU A 161 6.02 9.88 -10.98
C LEU A 161 5.92 10.71 -12.27
N ALA A 162 5.28 11.88 -12.20
CA ALA A 162 5.24 12.83 -13.29
C ALA A 162 6.56 13.61 -13.49
N GLY A 163 7.57 13.41 -12.63
CA GLY A 163 8.84 14.15 -12.64
C GLY A 163 8.72 15.59 -12.15
N ARG A 164 7.70 15.89 -11.33
CA ARG A 164 7.46 17.16 -10.66
C ARG A 164 8.01 17.14 -9.23
N HIS A 165 8.07 18.30 -8.58
CA HIS A 165 8.35 18.37 -7.15
C HIS A 165 7.35 17.48 -6.40
N PRO A 166 7.81 16.60 -5.45
CA PRO A 166 6.95 15.63 -4.75
C PRO A 166 6.03 16.33 -3.74
N SER A 167 5.05 17.04 -4.26
CA SER A 167 4.04 17.79 -3.53
C SER A 167 2.78 17.94 -4.38
N GLY A 168 1.62 17.88 -3.75
CA GLY A 168 0.33 18.00 -4.42
C GLY A 168 -0.56 19.05 -3.78
N VAL A 169 -1.52 19.54 -4.55
CA VAL A 169 -2.69 20.27 -4.03
C VAL A 169 -3.88 19.38 -4.22
N ILE A 170 -4.63 19.15 -3.15
CA ILE A 170 -5.82 18.30 -3.14
C ILE A 170 -7.02 19.06 -2.58
N CYS A 171 -8.21 18.69 -3.03
CA CYS A 171 -9.48 19.24 -2.55
C CYS A 171 -10.57 18.20 -2.77
N GLU A 172 -11.27 17.81 -1.73
CA GLU A 172 -12.38 16.88 -1.79
C GLU A 172 -13.50 17.41 -2.70
N ILE A 173 -14.22 16.49 -3.37
CA ILE A 173 -15.35 16.83 -4.22
C ILE A 173 -16.65 16.56 -3.47
N MET A 174 -17.46 17.61 -3.29
CA MET A 174 -18.80 17.54 -2.72
C MET A 174 -19.87 17.80 -3.78
N ASN A 175 -21.01 17.13 -3.63
CA ASN A 175 -22.21 17.40 -4.37
C ASN A 175 -22.79 18.79 -4.03
N GLU A 176 -23.73 19.28 -4.82
CA GLU A 176 -24.37 20.61 -4.60
C GLU A 176 -25.16 20.69 -3.29
N ASP A 177 -25.66 19.56 -2.81
CA ASP A 177 -26.36 19.46 -1.53
C ASP A 177 -25.42 19.37 -0.31
N GLY A 178 -24.08 19.37 -0.52
CA GLY A 178 -23.07 19.29 0.51
C GLY A 178 -22.71 17.87 0.93
N THR A 179 -23.28 16.84 0.33
CA THR A 179 -22.87 15.45 0.55
C THR A 179 -21.56 15.15 -0.21
N MET A 180 -20.80 14.15 0.26
CA MET A 180 -19.58 13.75 -0.45
C MET A 180 -19.92 13.06 -1.77
N ALA A 181 -19.23 13.47 -2.85
CA ALA A 181 -19.36 12.81 -4.15
C ALA A 181 -18.77 11.39 -4.09
N ARG A 182 -19.49 10.41 -4.63
CA ARG A 182 -19.07 9.01 -4.73
C ARG A 182 -18.77 8.68 -6.19
N LEU A 183 -18.21 7.50 -6.47
CA LEU A 183 -17.72 7.16 -7.81
C LEU A 183 -18.69 7.50 -8.95
N PRO A 184 -20.02 7.22 -8.87
CA PRO A 184 -20.94 7.62 -9.95
C PRO A 184 -21.08 9.14 -10.13
N ASP A 185 -20.92 9.93 -9.04
CA ASP A 185 -20.94 11.39 -9.09
C ASP A 185 -19.63 11.92 -9.68
N LEU A 186 -18.50 11.31 -9.26
CA LEU A 186 -17.16 11.64 -9.75
C LEU A 186 -16.99 11.35 -11.24
N GLU A 187 -17.60 10.28 -11.76
CA GLU A 187 -17.61 9.98 -13.20
C GLU A 187 -18.38 11.07 -13.98
N ARG A 188 -19.51 11.54 -13.48
CA ARG A 188 -20.24 12.66 -14.09
C ARG A 188 -19.43 13.95 -14.05
N PHE A 189 -18.86 14.27 -12.90
CA PHE A 189 -17.99 15.43 -12.70
C PHE A 189 -16.77 15.38 -13.64
N GLY A 190 -16.10 14.24 -13.71
CA GLY A 190 -14.95 14.02 -14.58
C GLY A 190 -15.31 14.17 -16.07
N ALA A 191 -16.49 13.69 -16.47
CA ALA A 191 -16.98 13.86 -17.85
C ALA A 191 -17.29 15.34 -18.18
N GLU A 192 -17.95 16.06 -17.28
CA GLU A 192 -18.31 17.46 -17.44
C GLU A 192 -17.06 18.36 -17.56
N HIS A 193 -16.10 18.16 -16.67
CA HIS A 193 -14.90 19.00 -16.59
C HIS A 193 -13.69 18.44 -17.37
N GLN A 194 -13.83 17.29 -18.04
CA GLN A 194 -12.76 16.59 -18.76
C GLN A 194 -11.55 16.27 -17.85
N ILE A 195 -11.83 15.76 -16.65
CA ILE A 195 -10.84 15.36 -15.65
C ILE A 195 -10.88 13.83 -15.50
N ARG A 196 -9.71 13.18 -15.56
CA ARG A 196 -9.60 11.72 -15.43
C ARG A 196 -9.64 11.27 -13.99
N ILE A 197 -10.14 10.06 -13.80
CA ILE A 197 -10.17 9.37 -12.50
C ILE A 197 -9.05 8.34 -12.46
N VAL A 198 -8.32 8.31 -11.35
CA VAL A 198 -7.32 7.29 -11.00
C VAL A 198 -7.50 6.89 -9.54
N ALA A 199 -7.37 5.59 -9.23
CA ALA A 199 -7.48 5.11 -7.86
C ALA A 199 -6.10 4.98 -7.17
N VAL A 200 -6.05 5.20 -5.86
CA VAL A 200 -4.85 4.94 -5.05
C VAL A 200 -4.38 3.49 -5.22
N ALA A 201 -5.32 2.53 -5.29
CA ALA A 201 -5.02 1.13 -5.56
C ALA A 201 -4.33 0.89 -6.91
N ASP A 202 -4.64 1.69 -7.93
CA ASP A 202 -3.99 1.62 -9.24
C ASP A 202 -2.54 2.11 -9.16
N ILE A 203 -2.30 3.21 -8.42
CA ILE A 203 -0.95 3.74 -8.18
C ILE A 203 -0.10 2.69 -7.46
N ILE A 204 -0.63 2.03 -6.44
CA ILE A 204 0.05 0.94 -5.72
C ILE A 204 0.44 -0.17 -6.71
N ARG A 205 -0.49 -0.65 -7.55
CA ARG A 205 -0.21 -1.68 -8.57
C ARG A 205 0.88 -1.25 -9.54
N TRP A 206 0.80 -0.02 -10.03
CA TRP A 206 1.77 0.53 -10.96
C TRP A 206 3.17 0.61 -10.34
N ARG A 207 3.27 1.13 -9.11
CA ARG A 207 4.54 1.24 -8.36
C ARG A 207 5.14 -0.13 -8.09
N LEU A 208 4.34 -1.08 -7.60
CA LEU A 208 4.78 -2.46 -7.34
C LEU A 208 5.33 -3.13 -8.60
N ARG A 209 4.83 -2.79 -9.78
CA ARG A 209 5.28 -3.37 -11.06
C ARG A 209 6.51 -2.67 -11.63
N ASN A 210 6.63 -1.35 -11.44
CA ASN A 210 7.61 -0.53 -12.16
C ASN A 210 8.77 -0.02 -11.29
N GLU A 211 8.66 -0.09 -9.95
CA GLU A 211 9.72 0.31 -9.02
C GLU A 211 10.38 -0.92 -8.40
N THR A 212 11.68 -0.85 -8.14
CA THR A 212 12.39 -1.87 -7.34
C THR A 212 12.24 -1.50 -5.86
N LEU A 213 11.52 -2.31 -5.11
CA LEU A 213 11.17 -2.04 -3.72
C LEU A 213 11.94 -2.88 -2.71
N VAL A 214 12.78 -3.81 -3.18
CA VAL A 214 13.51 -4.74 -2.34
C VAL A 214 14.98 -4.76 -2.71
N LYS A 215 15.84 -4.99 -1.72
CA LYS A 215 17.29 -5.12 -1.91
C LYS A 215 17.84 -6.28 -1.10
N CYS A 216 18.53 -7.21 -1.76
CA CYS A 216 19.23 -8.28 -1.07
C CYS A 216 20.41 -7.72 -0.26
N LYS A 217 20.41 -7.96 1.06
CA LYS A 217 21.43 -7.49 2.01
C LYS A 217 22.37 -8.59 2.46
N LEU A 218 21.92 -9.83 2.47
CA LEU A 218 22.68 -11.00 2.86
C LEU A 218 22.35 -12.16 1.92
N ASP A 219 23.37 -12.90 1.54
CA ASP A 219 23.25 -14.13 0.77
C ASP A 219 24.34 -15.11 1.23
N ALA A 220 23.97 -16.12 2.01
CA ALA A 220 24.91 -17.03 2.66
C ALA A 220 24.37 -18.47 2.75
N PRO A 221 25.25 -19.48 2.73
CA PRO A 221 24.88 -20.85 3.02
C PRO A 221 24.46 -20.98 4.49
N VAL A 222 23.48 -21.83 4.76
CA VAL A 222 23.01 -22.16 6.10
C VAL A 222 22.64 -23.63 6.19
N ARG A 223 22.96 -24.27 7.29
CA ARG A 223 22.52 -25.63 7.59
C ARG A 223 21.33 -25.59 8.55
N VAL A 224 20.20 -26.16 8.11
CA VAL A 224 19.01 -26.31 8.93
C VAL A 224 19.03 -27.70 9.59
N PRO A 225 19.08 -27.80 10.93
CA PRO A 225 19.17 -29.10 11.61
C PRO A 225 17.99 -30.00 11.19
N GLY A 226 18.31 -31.26 10.85
CA GLY A 226 17.34 -32.25 10.40
C GLY A 226 16.88 -32.14 8.94
N LEU A 227 17.10 -30.99 8.28
CA LEU A 227 16.65 -30.74 6.90
C LEU A 227 17.80 -30.56 5.88
N GLY A 228 19.05 -30.36 6.36
CA GLY A 228 20.22 -30.28 5.51
C GLY A 228 20.63 -28.87 5.13
N ASP A 229 21.25 -28.74 3.96
CA ASP A 229 21.90 -27.50 3.52
C ASP A 229 20.93 -26.66 2.68
N PHE A 230 20.85 -25.39 3.05
CA PHE A 230 20.05 -24.35 2.39
C PHE A 230 20.94 -23.13 2.09
N ARG A 231 20.38 -22.19 1.33
CA ARG A 231 20.94 -20.84 1.18
C ARG A 231 19.96 -19.85 1.80
N CYS A 232 20.45 -18.99 2.67
CA CYS A 232 19.65 -17.94 3.30
C CYS A 232 19.94 -16.61 2.62
N LYS A 233 18.87 -15.94 2.18
CA LYS A 233 18.92 -14.54 1.72
C LYS A 233 18.08 -13.68 2.64
N VAL A 234 18.54 -12.44 2.86
CA VAL A 234 17.77 -11.44 3.60
C VAL A 234 17.56 -10.22 2.71
N TYR A 235 16.32 -9.84 2.55
CA TYR A 235 15.89 -8.69 1.76
C TYR A 235 15.41 -7.56 2.65
N GLU A 236 15.89 -6.36 2.38
CA GLU A 236 15.40 -5.11 2.94
C GLU A 236 14.34 -4.50 2.03
N GLU A 237 13.27 -4.02 2.60
CA GLU A 237 12.26 -3.24 1.90
C GLU A 237 12.68 -1.77 1.83
N LEU A 238 12.72 -1.18 0.63
CA LEU A 238 13.23 0.19 0.42
C LEU A 238 12.20 1.27 0.76
N THR A 239 10.94 0.90 0.90
CA THR A 239 9.82 1.82 1.19
C THR A 239 9.31 1.72 2.63
N GLY A 240 10.00 0.98 3.50
CA GLY A 240 9.62 0.78 4.88
C GLY A 240 10.76 0.14 5.67
N SER A 241 10.49 -0.28 6.90
CA SER A 241 11.46 -0.94 7.78
C SER A 241 11.41 -2.48 7.71
N GLY A 242 10.76 -3.04 6.70
CA GLY A 242 10.57 -4.49 6.56
C GLY A 242 11.85 -5.22 6.17
N MET A 243 12.12 -6.34 6.85
CA MET A 243 13.16 -7.30 6.48
C MET A 243 12.50 -8.64 6.21
N HIS A 244 12.86 -9.28 5.10
CA HIS A 244 12.29 -10.57 4.69
C HIS A 244 13.41 -11.61 4.60
N MET A 245 13.15 -12.81 5.10
CA MET A 245 14.09 -13.90 5.03
C MET A 245 13.64 -14.94 4.02
N VAL A 246 14.58 -15.44 3.23
CA VAL A 246 14.33 -16.49 2.25
C VAL A 246 15.27 -17.64 2.49
N LEU A 247 14.74 -18.85 2.55
CA LEU A 247 15.53 -20.08 2.52
C LEU A 247 15.31 -20.74 1.16
N THR A 248 16.41 -21.05 0.47
CA THR A 248 16.36 -21.73 -0.83
C THR A 248 17.12 -23.03 -0.80
N ARG A 249 16.63 -24.00 -1.59
CA ARG A 249 17.30 -25.24 -1.88
C ARG A 249 17.42 -25.42 -3.39
N GLY A 250 18.58 -25.85 -3.87
CA GLY A 250 18.86 -26.00 -5.30
C GLY A 250 18.96 -24.66 -6.04
N ASP A 251 19.06 -24.73 -7.35
CA ASP A 251 19.09 -23.56 -8.24
C ASP A 251 17.67 -23.15 -8.64
N VAL A 252 17.17 -22.08 -8.04
CA VAL A 252 15.80 -21.59 -8.24
C VAL A 252 15.65 -20.66 -9.45
N GLY A 253 16.79 -20.23 -10.05
CA GLY A 253 16.83 -19.33 -11.21
C GLY A 253 16.92 -20.04 -12.57
N ASN A 254 16.99 -21.37 -12.61
CA ASN A 254 17.23 -22.17 -13.83
C ASN A 254 16.00 -22.32 -14.76
N GLY A 255 14.83 -21.74 -14.39
CA GLY A 255 13.58 -21.81 -15.14
C GLY A 255 12.72 -23.05 -14.89
N ALA A 256 13.19 -24.01 -14.08
CA ALA A 256 12.37 -25.13 -13.62
C ALA A 256 11.27 -24.65 -12.64
N PRO A 257 10.15 -25.39 -12.52
CA PRO A 257 9.15 -25.08 -11.52
C PRO A 257 9.71 -25.22 -10.10
N VAL A 258 9.61 -24.16 -9.29
CA VAL A 258 10.15 -24.08 -7.93
C VAL A 258 9.04 -24.32 -6.92
N LEU A 259 9.23 -25.27 -6.00
CA LEU A 259 8.29 -25.48 -4.88
C LEU A 259 8.40 -24.29 -3.91
N THR A 260 7.36 -23.49 -3.84
CA THR A 260 7.40 -22.19 -3.15
C THR A 260 6.38 -22.08 -2.04
N ARG A 261 6.82 -21.69 -0.84
CA ARG A 261 5.96 -21.26 0.27
C ARG A 261 6.21 -19.79 0.59
N VAL A 262 5.16 -19.02 0.63
CA VAL A 262 5.17 -17.66 1.20
C VAL A 262 4.48 -17.72 2.54
N GLN A 263 5.21 -17.48 3.61
CA GLN A 263 4.77 -17.51 5.00
C GLN A 263 4.85 -16.12 5.60
N ALA A 264 3.73 -15.60 6.11
CA ALA A 264 3.74 -14.36 6.89
C ALA A 264 4.27 -14.63 8.29
N TYR A 265 5.16 -13.76 8.79
CA TYR A 265 5.70 -13.80 10.15
C TYR A 265 4.57 -13.78 11.19
N ASN A 266 4.54 -14.77 12.04
CA ASN A 266 3.62 -14.87 13.16
C ASN A 266 4.33 -15.47 14.38
N PRO A 267 4.97 -14.63 15.23
CA PRO A 267 5.83 -15.13 16.31
C PRO A 267 5.09 -15.97 17.33
N SER A 268 3.83 -15.68 17.61
CA SER A 268 3.04 -16.48 18.55
C SER A 268 2.73 -17.89 18.03
N GLY A 269 2.41 -18.02 16.75
CA GLY A 269 2.18 -19.32 16.11
C GLY A 269 3.48 -20.03 15.74
N ASP A 270 4.41 -19.33 15.06
CA ASP A 270 5.60 -19.95 14.47
C ASP A 270 6.63 -20.36 15.53
N VAL A 271 6.79 -19.59 16.62
CA VAL A 271 7.78 -19.84 17.68
C VAL A 271 7.17 -20.61 18.86
N PHE A 272 6.03 -20.15 19.34
CA PHE A 272 5.41 -20.71 20.55
C PHE A 272 4.37 -21.79 20.26
N GLY A 273 4.01 -22.02 18.98
CA GLY A 273 3.00 -23.00 18.59
C GLY A 273 1.62 -22.68 19.15
N ALA A 274 1.25 -21.37 19.20
CA ALA A 274 -0.07 -20.97 19.69
C ALA A 274 -1.16 -21.67 18.87
N MET A 275 -1.98 -22.45 19.54
CA MET A 275 -2.82 -23.51 18.98
C MET A 275 -3.96 -23.00 18.08
N SER A 276 -4.32 -21.73 18.20
CA SER A 276 -5.43 -21.16 17.44
C SER A 276 -5.16 -20.96 15.93
N CYS A 277 -3.91 -21.13 15.45
CA CYS A 277 -3.59 -20.82 14.05
C CYS A 277 -2.68 -21.81 13.32
N ASP A 278 -2.13 -22.82 13.98
CA ASP A 278 -1.25 -23.88 13.43
C ASP A 278 -0.23 -23.41 12.37
N THR A 279 0.31 -22.20 12.54
CA THR A 279 1.28 -21.66 11.59
C THR A 279 2.63 -22.36 11.70
N ARG A 280 2.96 -22.92 12.87
CA ARG A 280 4.16 -23.72 13.09
C ARG A 280 4.14 -25.02 12.28
N GLY A 281 3.07 -25.81 12.36
CA GLY A 281 2.92 -27.02 11.57
C GLY A 281 2.97 -26.75 10.06
N GLN A 282 2.38 -25.64 9.61
CA GLN A 282 2.48 -25.21 8.23
C GLN A 282 3.91 -24.83 7.83
N LEU A 283 4.67 -24.17 8.71
CA LEU A 283 6.05 -23.79 8.46
C LEU A 283 6.97 -25.03 8.42
N ASP A 284 6.84 -25.93 9.41
CA ASP A 284 7.62 -27.16 9.50
C ASP A 284 7.34 -28.09 8.32
N GLY A 285 6.07 -28.26 7.95
CA GLY A 285 5.66 -29.05 6.79
C GLY A 285 6.15 -28.48 5.45
N ALA A 286 6.12 -27.16 5.31
CA ALA A 286 6.65 -26.49 4.12
C ALA A 286 8.18 -26.65 4.01
N LEU A 287 8.90 -26.49 5.12
CA LEU A 287 10.35 -26.68 5.16
C LEU A 287 10.77 -28.12 4.84
N ALA A 288 10.03 -29.10 5.40
CA ALA A 288 10.27 -30.51 5.10
C ALA A 288 10.06 -30.82 3.62
N ALA A 289 8.96 -30.35 3.02
CA ALA A 289 8.68 -30.54 1.59
C ALA A 289 9.75 -29.88 0.70
N ILE A 290 10.22 -28.67 1.07
CA ILE A 290 11.28 -27.97 0.36
C ILE A 290 12.62 -28.72 0.50
N ALA A 291 12.89 -29.32 1.65
CA ALA A 291 14.10 -30.10 1.89
C ALA A 291 14.20 -31.37 1.00
N GLU A 292 13.06 -31.90 0.58
CA GLU A 292 12.98 -33.07 -0.31
C GLU A 292 12.93 -32.69 -1.80
N ALA A 293 12.62 -31.40 -2.11
CA ALA A 293 12.52 -30.91 -3.47
C ALA A 293 13.90 -30.61 -4.08
N ASP A 294 14.06 -30.79 -5.40
CA ASP A 294 15.26 -30.38 -6.15
C ASP A 294 15.42 -28.84 -6.14
N HIS A 295 14.33 -28.11 -6.23
CA HIS A 295 14.26 -26.64 -6.25
C HIS A 295 13.13 -26.16 -5.35
N GLY A 296 13.49 -25.43 -4.29
CA GLY A 296 12.50 -24.97 -3.33
C GLY A 296 12.83 -23.62 -2.71
N VAL A 297 11.79 -22.88 -2.36
CA VAL A 297 11.85 -21.55 -1.73
C VAL A 297 10.85 -21.45 -0.58
N LEU A 298 11.34 -21.14 0.60
CA LEU A 298 10.53 -20.57 1.67
C LEU A 298 10.79 -19.07 1.74
N LEU A 299 9.81 -18.25 1.40
CA LEU A 299 9.83 -16.81 1.63
C LEU A 299 9.10 -16.52 2.94
N TYR A 300 9.85 -16.15 3.97
CA TYR A 300 9.34 -15.79 5.28
C TYR A 300 9.25 -14.26 5.38
N MET A 301 8.04 -13.76 5.22
CA MET A 301 7.78 -12.33 5.15
C MET A 301 7.64 -11.76 6.55
N HIS A 302 8.65 -11.04 7.00
CA HIS A 302 8.57 -10.21 8.18
C HIS A 302 7.86 -8.92 7.80
N ILE A 303 6.63 -8.77 8.24
CA ILE A 303 5.86 -7.56 8.07
C ILE A 303 6.35 -6.59 9.14
N GLY A 304 7.50 -5.97 8.89
CA GLY A 304 8.11 -4.98 9.77
C GLY A 304 7.49 -3.60 9.55
N GLY A 305 7.73 -2.68 10.51
CA GLY A 305 7.11 -1.36 10.53
C GLY A 305 5.72 -1.36 11.17
N GLU A 306 5.33 -2.47 11.77
CA GLU A 306 4.18 -2.46 12.66
C GLU A 306 4.53 -1.66 13.91
N ASP A 307 3.70 -0.66 14.19
CA ASP A 307 3.73 -0.06 15.52
C ASP A 307 3.36 -1.13 16.57
N THR A 308 3.63 -0.84 17.83
CA THR A 308 3.33 -1.74 18.94
C THR A 308 1.86 -2.16 18.97
N GLY A 309 0.95 -1.30 18.50
CA GLY A 309 -0.49 -1.57 18.44
C GLY A 309 -0.86 -2.63 17.41
N ALA A 310 -0.26 -2.57 16.21
CA ALA A 310 -0.51 -3.57 15.17
C ALA A 310 0.03 -4.95 15.55
N LEU A 311 1.21 -5.01 16.20
CA LEU A 311 1.76 -6.25 16.73
C LEU A 311 0.85 -6.84 17.83
N LEU A 312 0.39 -6.01 18.78
CA LEU A 312 -0.52 -6.43 19.84
C LEU A 312 -1.85 -6.94 19.26
N SER A 313 -2.44 -6.23 18.30
CA SER A 313 -3.69 -6.66 17.63
C SER A 313 -3.52 -8.01 16.95
N ARG A 314 -2.37 -8.27 16.30
CA ARG A 314 -2.08 -9.57 15.68
C ARG A 314 -1.93 -10.68 16.73
N ILE A 315 -1.21 -10.43 17.80
CA ILE A 315 -1.08 -11.39 18.91
C ILE A 315 -2.44 -11.68 19.51
N GLN A 316 -3.27 -10.67 19.77
CA GLN A 316 -4.63 -10.84 20.29
C GLN A 316 -5.50 -11.68 19.35
N SER A 317 -5.50 -11.38 18.04
CA SER A 317 -6.26 -12.17 17.07
C SER A 317 -5.78 -13.63 16.93
N THR A 318 -4.53 -13.91 17.30
CA THR A 318 -3.97 -15.26 17.32
C THR A 318 -4.36 -16.01 18.59
N LEU A 319 -4.46 -15.32 19.72
CA LEU A 319 -4.76 -15.92 21.03
C LEU A 319 -6.27 -16.02 21.31
N GLN A 320 -7.08 -15.20 20.67
CA GLN A 320 -8.54 -15.22 20.80
C GLN A 320 -9.14 -15.59 19.45
N PRO A 321 -9.75 -16.78 19.30
CA PRO A 321 -10.48 -17.09 18.08
C PRO A 321 -11.56 -16.02 17.88
N PRO A 322 -11.74 -15.48 16.66
CA PRO A 322 -12.74 -14.46 16.42
C PRO A 322 -14.13 -15.02 16.75
N GLU A 323 -14.82 -14.35 17.67
CA GLU A 323 -16.25 -14.59 17.94
C GLU A 323 -17.14 -14.13 16.78
N THR A 324 -16.57 -13.38 15.82
CA THR A 324 -17.24 -12.81 14.65
C THR A 324 -16.63 -13.36 13.36
N ASP A 325 -17.45 -13.43 12.33
CA ASP A 325 -17.11 -13.88 10.98
C ASP A 325 -15.79 -13.26 10.48
N PRO A 326 -14.73 -14.06 10.21
CA PRO A 326 -13.47 -13.53 9.67
C PRO A 326 -13.60 -13.02 8.25
N SER A 327 -14.80 -12.99 7.67
CA SER A 327 -15.09 -12.43 6.32
C SER A 327 -15.28 -10.91 6.31
N GLU A 328 -15.43 -10.24 7.46
CA GLU A 328 -15.38 -8.79 7.49
C GLU A 328 -13.92 -8.30 7.31
N PRO A 329 -13.57 -7.73 6.15
CA PRO A 329 -12.26 -7.12 5.97
C PRO A 329 -12.19 -5.90 6.88
N THR A 330 -11.32 -5.94 7.89
CA THR A 330 -10.95 -4.71 8.59
C THR A 330 -10.44 -3.69 7.57
N VAL A 331 -10.91 -2.46 7.68
CA VAL A 331 -10.75 -1.28 6.80
C VAL A 331 -9.30 -0.99 6.28
N THR A 332 -8.33 -1.76 6.73
CA THR A 332 -6.91 -1.61 6.34
C THR A 332 -6.37 -2.75 5.47
N SER A 333 -7.21 -3.70 5.03
CA SER A 333 -6.71 -4.99 4.52
C SER A 333 -6.34 -5.04 3.03
N GLN A 334 -7.00 -4.26 2.16
CA GLN A 334 -6.78 -4.39 0.70
C GLN A 334 -5.43 -3.81 0.25
N GLY A 335 -5.08 -2.61 0.65
CA GLY A 335 -3.80 -1.98 0.28
C GLY A 335 -2.59 -2.72 0.86
N ARG A 336 -2.67 -3.18 2.12
CA ARG A 336 -1.62 -4.01 2.74
C ARG A 336 -1.50 -5.37 2.07
N GLY A 337 -2.60 -6.00 1.71
CA GLY A 337 -2.61 -7.28 0.99
C GLY A 337 -1.92 -7.20 -0.37
N LEU A 338 -2.19 -6.16 -1.16
CA LEU A 338 -1.55 -5.90 -2.45
C LEU A 338 -0.04 -5.65 -2.28
N ARG A 339 0.37 -4.85 -1.30
CA ARG A 339 1.77 -4.56 -1.00
C ARG A 339 2.55 -5.84 -0.64
N HIS A 340 2.03 -6.66 0.27
CA HIS A 340 2.70 -7.91 0.67
C HIS A 340 2.86 -8.87 -0.51
N LEU A 341 1.84 -8.97 -1.35
CA LEU A 341 1.90 -9.78 -2.56
C LEU A 341 2.97 -9.24 -3.52
N GLY A 342 3.01 -7.92 -3.72
CA GLY A 342 3.96 -7.27 -4.62
C GLY A 342 5.41 -7.38 -4.15
N VAL A 343 5.69 -7.10 -2.88
CA VAL A 343 7.03 -7.26 -2.28
C VAL A 343 7.50 -8.72 -2.37
N GLY A 344 6.63 -9.67 -2.01
CA GLY A 344 6.93 -11.09 -2.13
C GLY A 344 7.23 -11.51 -3.57
N ALA A 345 6.46 -11.02 -4.53
CA ALA A 345 6.67 -11.28 -5.96
C ALA A 345 8.00 -10.70 -6.46
N GLN A 346 8.35 -9.48 -6.03
CA GLN A 346 9.65 -8.87 -6.40
C GLN A 346 10.84 -9.65 -5.83
N ILE A 347 10.76 -10.14 -4.59
CA ILE A 347 11.80 -10.99 -4.00
C ILE A 347 11.96 -12.27 -4.83
N LEU A 348 10.88 -12.95 -5.19
CA LEU A 348 10.90 -14.15 -6.00
C LEU A 348 11.46 -13.88 -7.41
N ALA A 349 11.08 -12.77 -8.03
CA ALA A 349 11.58 -12.34 -9.33
C ALA A 349 13.08 -12.01 -9.30
N ASP A 350 13.57 -11.30 -8.25
CA ASP A 350 14.99 -11.01 -8.05
C ASP A 350 15.84 -12.29 -7.91
N MET A 351 15.26 -13.36 -7.35
CA MET A 351 15.90 -14.67 -7.27
C MET A 351 15.85 -15.47 -8.59
N GLY A 352 15.20 -14.93 -9.63
CA GLY A 352 15.08 -15.58 -10.93
C GLY A 352 13.95 -16.62 -11.03
N VAL A 353 13.05 -16.69 -10.05
CA VAL A 353 11.88 -17.59 -10.09
C VAL A 353 10.92 -17.13 -11.17
N LYS A 354 10.75 -17.94 -12.22
CA LYS A 354 9.81 -17.66 -13.33
C LYS A 354 8.57 -18.53 -13.28
N ARG A 355 8.71 -19.76 -12.77
CA ARG A 355 7.63 -20.73 -12.65
C ARG A 355 7.65 -21.29 -11.25
N MET A 356 6.49 -21.35 -10.59
CA MET A 356 6.42 -21.88 -9.23
C MET A 356 5.26 -22.87 -9.04
N ARG A 357 5.49 -23.83 -8.17
CA ARG A 357 4.50 -24.71 -7.57
C ARG A 357 4.20 -24.12 -6.17
N LEU A 358 3.08 -23.41 -6.06
CA LEU A 358 2.78 -22.63 -4.86
C LEU A 358 2.09 -23.47 -3.79
N MET A 359 2.75 -23.64 -2.65
CA MET A 359 2.16 -24.28 -1.45
C MET A 359 1.18 -23.33 -0.79
N THR A 360 -0.11 -23.56 -0.97
CA THR A 360 -1.18 -22.76 -0.36
C THR A 360 -2.51 -23.51 -0.37
N ASN A 361 -3.26 -23.33 0.71
CA ASN A 361 -4.65 -23.78 0.81
C ASN A 361 -5.65 -22.66 0.47
N ASN A 362 -5.18 -21.40 0.32
CA ASN A 362 -6.01 -20.25 0.00
C ASN A 362 -6.05 -19.98 -1.51
N PRO A 363 -7.17 -20.16 -2.21
CA PRO A 363 -7.27 -19.94 -3.64
C PRO A 363 -7.05 -18.47 -4.03
N ARG A 364 -7.40 -17.50 -3.18
CA ARG A 364 -7.27 -16.06 -3.46
C ARG A 364 -5.81 -15.58 -3.58
N LYS A 365 -4.84 -16.27 -2.95
CA LYS A 365 -3.41 -15.92 -3.02
C LYS A 365 -2.75 -16.23 -4.37
N ILE A 366 -3.44 -16.92 -5.28
CA ILE A 366 -2.89 -17.27 -6.61
C ILE A 366 -3.09 -16.13 -7.60
N VAL A 367 -4.09 -15.27 -7.39
CA VAL A 367 -4.44 -14.17 -8.30
C VAL A 367 -3.45 -13.01 -8.15
N GLY A 368 -2.87 -12.54 -9.26
CA GLY A 368 -2.07 -11.31 -9.31
C GLY A 368 -0.55 -11.50 -9.44
N LEU A 369 0.00 -12.70 -9.33
CA LEU A 369 1.45 -12.96 -9.46
C LEU A 369 1.93 -12.93 -10.91
N GLU A 370 1.05 -13.21 -11.89
CA GLU A 370 1.35 -13.15 -13.33
C GLU A 370 1.80 -11.74 -13.76
N GLY A 371 1.31 -10.70 -13.10
CA GLY A 371 1.71 -9.30 -13.34
C GLY A 371 3.20 -9.02 -13.06
N TYR A 372 3.88 -9.91 -12.34
CA TYR A 372 5.32 -9.82 -12.01
C TYR A 372 6.19 -10.77 -12.84
N GLY A 373 5.62 -11.37 -13.89
CA GLY A 373 6.32 -12.34 -14.75
C GLY A 373 6.55 -13.70 -14.09
N ILE A 374 5.78 -14.02 -13.03
CA ILE A 374 5.84 -15.31 -12.34
C ILE A 374 4.59 -16.12 -12.68
N GLU A 375 4.79 -17.27 -13.29
CA GLU A 375 3.74 -18.24 -13.60
C GLU A 375 3.53 -19.18 -12.40
N VAL A 376 2.29 -19.31 -11.93
CA VAL A 376 1.91 -20.36 -10.98
C VAL A 376 1.51 -21.60 -11.76
N SER A 377 2.44 -22.54 -11.93
CA SER A 377 2.20 -23.76 -12.71
C SER A 377 1.36 -24.80 -11.98
N GLU A 378 1.39 -24.79 -10.65
CA GLU A 378 0.67 -25.74 -9.81
C GLU A 378 0.39 -25.15 -8.44
N ARG A 379 -0.76 -25.48 -7.87
CA ARG A 379 -1.05 -25.28 -6.46
C ARG A 379 -0.83 -26.57 -5.70
N VAL A 380 0.08 -26.55 -4.74
CA VAL A 380 0.38 -27.70 -3.87
C VAL A 380 -0.33 -27.48 -2.55
N PRO A 381 -1.29 -28.35 -2.17
CA PRO A 381 -1.93 -28.30 -0.86
C PRO A 381 -0.90 -28.48 0.23
N LEU A 382 -0.97 -27.69 1.28
CA LEU A 382 -0.19 -27.88 2.49
C LEU A 382 -1.01 -28.73 3.46
N ALA A 383 -0.68 -30.01 3.59
CA ALA A 383 -1.30 -30.89 4.57
C ALA A 383 -0.90 -30.43 5.98
N VAL A 384 -1.88 -30.22 6.82
CA VAL A 384 -1.71 -29.93 8.24
C VAL A 384 -2.44 -31.02 9.00
N PRO A 385 -1.77 -31.79 9.85
CA PRO A 385 -2.46 -32.76 10.67
C PRO A 385 -3.54 -32.07 11.53
N MET A 386 -4.76 -32.59 11.47
CA MET A 386 -5.85 -32.08 12.28
C MET A 386 -5.82 -32.80 13.65
N ASP A 387 -5.83 -32.02 14.70
CA ASP A 387 -5.97 -32.47 16.08
C ASP A 387 -7.14 -31.71 16.75
N ASP A 388 -7.44 -32.09 18.00
CA ASP A 388 -8.56 -31.51 18.74
C ASP A 388 -8.37 -29.99 18.98
N ASP A 389 -7.14 -29.52 18.98
CA ASP A 389 -6.78 -28.13 19.30
C ASP A 389 -6.92 -27.20 18.07
N ASN A 390 -6.60 -27.70 16.84
CA ASN A 390 -6.66 -26.89 15.61
C ASN A 390 -7.92 -27.12 14.76
N ALA A 391 -8.74 -28.13 15.09
CA ALA A 391 -9.89 -28.53 14.28
C ALA A 391 -10.93 -27.41 14.09
N SER A 392 -11.20 -26.61 15.10
CA SER A 392 -12.14 -25.49 15.03
C SER A 392 -11.64 -24.40 14.08
N TYR A 393 -10.36 -24.05 14.14
CA TYR A 393 -9.71 -23.09 13.27
C TYR A 393 -9.68 -23.54 11.81
N LEU A 394 -9.34 -24.79 11.55
CA LEU A 394 -9.29 -25.34 10.19
C LEU A 394 -10.68 -25.38 9.56
N ARG A 395 -11.72 -25.75 10.34
CA ARG A 395 -13.12 -25.71 9.88
C ARG A 395 -13.58 -24.30 9.54
N ALA A 396 -13.29 -23.31 10.39
CA ALA A 396 -13.63 -21.92 10.14
C ALA A 396 -12.95 -21.40 8.85
N ARG A 397 -11.69 -21.73 8.62
CA ARG A 397 -10.99 -21.38 7.38
C ARG A 397 -11.58 -22.02 6.13
N ARG A 398 -12.05 -23.26 6.23
CA ARG A 398 -12.73 -23.93 5.12
C ARG A 398 -14.06 -23.26 4.78
N VAL A 399 -14.88 -22.97 5.80
CA VAL A 399 -16.24 -22.42 5.63
C VAL A 399 -16.19 -20.95 5.18
N HIS A 400 -15.39 -20.11 5.83
CA HIS A 400 -15.43 -18.66 5.61
C HIS A 400 -14.45 -18.17 4.55
N LEU A 401 -13.32 -18.86 4.34
CA LEU A 401 -12.28 -18.44 3.39
C LEU A 401 -12.12 -19.38 2.18
N GLY A 402 -12.93 -20.44 2.09
CA GLY A 402 -12.90 -21.40 0.99
C GLY A 402 -11.57 -22.18 0.88
N HIS A 403 -10.84 -22.36 2.00
CA HIS A 403 -9.62 -23.13 2.02
C HIS A 403 -9.86 -24.58 1.58
N ILE A 404 -9.02 -25.10 0.71
CA ILE A 404 -9.03 -26.49 0.31
C ILE A 404 -8.09 -27.24 1.26
N LEU A 405 -8.69 -27.94 2.21
CA LEU A 405 -7.97 -28.76 3.17
C LEU A 405 -8.21 -30.23 2.80
N PRO A 406 -7.19 -31.01 2.44
CA PRO A 406 -7.31 -32.44 2.28
C PRO A 406 -7.64 -33.05 3.67
N ASP A 407 -8.40 -34.11 3.71
CA ASP A 407 -8.70 -34.95 4.89
C ASP A 407 -9.67 -34.40 5.96
N ILE A 408 -10.45 -33.36 5.67
CA ILE A 408 -11.59 -33.01 6.52
C ILE A 408 -12.86 -33.55 5.89
N GLU A 409 -13.32 -34.76 6.29
CA GLU A 409 -14.66 -35.21 5.96
C GLU A 409 -15.69 -34.26 6.55
N ALA A 410 -16.67 -33.89 5.74
CA ALA A 410 -17.81 -33.09 6.20
C ALA A 410 -18.68 -33.99 7.11
N THR A 411 -18.56 -33.86 8.42
CA THR A 411 -19.55 -34.34 9.38
C THR A 411 -20.54 -33.24 9.68
#